data_2090026ddaadf6767b299b3e25eaadc2
#
_entry.id   2090026ddaadf6767b299b3e25eaadc2
#
_cell.length_a   1.000
_cell.length_b   1.000
_cell.length_c   1.000
_cell.angle_alpha   90.00
_cell.angle_beta   90.00
_cell.angle_gamma   90.00
#
_symmetry.space_group_name_H-M   'P 1'
#
loop_
_entity.id
_entity.type
_entity.pdbx_description
1 polymer ?
#
loop_
_entity_poly.entity_id
_entity_poly.type
_entity_poly.pdbx_seq_one_letter_code
_entity_poly.pdbx_strand_id
1 'polypeptide(L)'
;MRSALWWKTFRDAKASVGGVAFALFAIAALVAGLYPMYRDQLTDELFPEELRRFFGDVASIATPEGYYVSQHFAYASMLAAIVGLIAGSAAVAGEEAAGTLDLLLAQPVRRSRLLLEKAAGIGVGIAAAALGSLLGFLVLAPWVDVGLHLGPIAAAHLHMVHQAALFS
;
A
#
# COMPACT_ATOMS: atom_id res chain seq x y z
N MET A 1 23.07 9.48 -22.76
CA MET A 1 22.20 9.74 -21.60
C MET A 1 21.70 8.41 -21.07
N ARG A 2 22.24 7.93 -19.95
CA ARG A 2 21.78 6.68 -19.31
C ARG A 2 20.49 7.05 -18.55
N SER A 3 19.33 6.79 -19.12
CA SER A 3 18.10 6.80 -18.31
C SER A 3 18.27 5.74 -17.24
N ALA A 4 18.15 6.13 -15.96
CA ALA A 4 18.27 5.20 -14.87
C ALA A 4 17.24 4.07 -15.07
N LEU A 5 17.65 2.83 -14.95
CA LEU A 5 16.81 1.66 -15.24
C LEU A 5 15.57 1.64 -14.31
N TRP A 6 15.73 2.11 -13.06
CA TRP A 6 14.64 2.26 -12.12
C TRP A 6 13.52 3.17 -12.65
N TRP A 7 13.90 4.25 -13.36
CA TRP A 7 12.93 5.18 -13.98
C TRP A 7 12.16 4.51 -15.10
N LYS A 8 12.84 3.72 -15.93
CA LYS A 8 12.17 2.92 -16.97
C LYS A 8 11.17 1.95 -16.32
N THR A 9 11.59 1.18 -15.32
CA THR A 9 10.73 0.22 -14.60
C THR A 9 9.48 0.91 -14.03
N PHE A 10 9.65 2.04 -13.35
CA PHE A 10 8.54 2.82 -12.83
C PHE A 10 7.63 3.36 -13.95
N ARG A 11 8.22 3.92 -15.00
CA ARG A 11 7.47 4.50 -16.11
C ARG A 11 6.66 3.44 -16.86
N ASP A 12 7.19 2.25 -17.04
CA ASP A 12 6.50 1.16 -17.71
C ASP A 12 5.32 0.65 -16.87
N ALA A 13 5.43 0.71 -15.53
CA ALA A 13 4.39 0.35 -14.58
C ALA A 13 3.41 1.50 -14.21
N LYS A 14 3.63 2.72 -14.68
CA LYS A 14 2.92 3.93 -14.21
C LYS A 14 1.38 3.83 -14.27
N ALA A 15 0.83 3.19 -15.29
CA ALA A 15 -0.62 3.02 -15.44
C ALA A 15 -1.18 2.09 -14.36
N SER A 16 -0.51 0.96 -14.11
CA SER A 16 -0.88 0.01 -13.05
C SER A 16 -0.69 0.64 -11.67
N VAL A 17 0.44 1.32 -11.44
CA VAL A 17 0.71 2.04 -10.20
C VAL A 17 -0.35 3.12 -9.96
N GLY A 18 -0.68 3.92 -10.99
CA GLY A 18 -1.72 4.95 -10.91
C GLY A 18 -3.10 4.37 -10.60
N GLY A 19 -3.45 3.26 -11.23
CA GLY A 19 -4.71 2.55 -10.96
C GLY A 19 -4.79 2.04 -9.52
N VAL A 20 -3.73 1.41 -9.02
CA VAL A 20 -3.66 0.93 -7.63
C VAL A 20 -3.67 2.10 -6.64
N ALA A 21 -2.89 3.15 -6.88
CA ALA A 21 -2.88 4.33 -6.03
C ALA A 21 -4.27 4.99 -5.95
N PHE A 22 -4.97 5.09 -7.07
CA PHE A 22 -6.33 5.62 -7.12
C PHE A 22 -7.33 4.70 -6.41
N ALA A 23 -7.23 3.39 -6.59
CA ALA A 23 -8.10 2.44 -5.89
C ALA A 23 -7.90 2.51 -4.37
N LEU A 24 -6.66 2.55 -3.90
CA LEU A 24 -6.35 2.69 -2.47
C LEU A 24 -6.80 4.06 -1.93
N PHE A 25 -6.65 5.13 -2.71
CA PHE A 25 -7.20 6.45 -2.39
C PHE A 25 -8.72 6.38 -2.21
N ALA A 26 -9.43 5.80 -3.18
CA ALA A 26 -10.88 5.74 -3.14
C ALA A 26 -11.40 4.89 -1.97
N ILE A 27 -10.76 3.74 -1.70
CA ILE A 27 -11.11 2.89 -0.56
C ILE A 27 -10.83 3.61 0.75
N ALA A 28 -9.68 4.26 0.88
CA ALA A 28 -9.32 5.02 2.09
C ALA A 28 -10.30 6.17 2.34
N ALA A 29 -10.65 6.92 1.29
CA ALA A 29 -11.63 7.99 1.34
C ALA A 29 -13.02 7.46 1.73
N LEU A 30 -13.45 6.34 1.13
CA LEU A 30 -14.72 5.69 1.46
C LEU A 30 -14.76 5.27 2.93
N VAL A 31 -13.74 4.58 3.41
CA VAL A 31 -13.65 4.12 4.80
C VAL A 31 -13.67 5.31 5.77
N ALA A 32 -12.90 6.36 5.49
CA ALA A 32 -12.91 7.58 6.30
C ALA A 32 -14.30 8.24 6.31
N GLY A 33 -14.95 8.34 5.14
CA GLY A 33 -16.27 8.94 4.99
C GLY A 33 -17.40 8.15 5.68
N LEU A 34 -17.24 6.85 5.86
CA LEU A 34 -18.23 6.01 6.53
C LEU A 34 -18.10 6.04 8.06
N TYR A 35 -16.95 6.41 8.60
CA TYR A 35 -16.72 6.41 10.05
C TYR A 35 -17.82 7.12 10.86
N PRO A 36 -18.29 8.35 10.51
CA PRO A 36 -19.34 9.04 11.28
C PRO A 36 -20.65 8.26 11.37
N MET A 37 -20.95 7.41 10.39
CA MET A 37 -22.17 6.60 10.38
C MET A 37 -22.10 5.43 11.36
N TYR A 38 -20.89 4.95 11.65
CA TYR A 38 -20.67 3.78 12.48
C TYR A 38 -20.17 4.09 13.89
N ARG A 39 -19.54 5.27 14.11
CA ARG A 39 -18.89 5.61 15.39
C ARG A 39 -19.78 5.41 16.62
N ASP A 40 -21.07 5.80 16.50
CA ASP A 40 -22.01 5.72 17.61
C ASP A 40 -22.53 4.28 17.86
N GLN A 41 -22.29 3.38 16.89
CA GLN A 41 -22.64 1.96 16.96
C GLN A 41 -21.44 1.11 17.42
N LEU A 42 -20.21 1.63 17.32
CA LEU A 42 -18.99 0.95 17.73
C LEU A 42 -18.80 1.08 19.25
N THR A 43 -19.73 0.53 20.01
CA THR A 43 -19.65 0.52 21.46
C THR A 43 -19.05 -0.78 21.98
N ASP A 44 -18.49 -0.74 23.18
CA ASP A 44 -17.93 -1.93 23.84
C ASP A 44 -18.95 -3.09 23.99
N GLU A 45 -20.24 -2.76 23.99
CA GLU A 45 -21.33 -3.74 24.13
C GLU A 45 -21.52 -4.63 22.90
N LEU A 46 -21.07 -4.16 21.70
CA LEU A 46 -21.17 -4.92 20.45
C LEU A 46 -20.25 -6.15 20.40
N PHE A 47 -19.24 -6.19 21.26
CA PHE A 47 -18.26 -7.26 21.24
C PHE A 47 -18.37 -8.13 22.50
N PRO A 48 -18.92 -9.35 22.39
CA PRO A 48 -18.89 -10.34 23.47
C PRO A 48 -17.49 -10.52 24.04
N GLU A 49 -17.39 -10.82 25.34
CA GLU A 49 -16.10 -10.90 26.03
C GLU A 49 -15.17 -11.96 25.40
N GLU A 50 -15.75 -13.01 24.82
CA GLU A 50 -15.02 -14.04 24.08
C GLU A 50 -14.31 -13.48 22.85
N LEU A 51 -14.97 -12.58 22.10
CA LEU A 51 -14.37 -11.92 20.95
C LEU A 51 -13.30 -10.92 21.36
N ARG A 52 -13.49 -10.20 22.46
CA ARG A 52 -12.47 -9.31 23.03
C ARG A 52 -11.19 -10.05 23.39
N ARG A 53 -11.29 -11.24 23.95
CA ARG A 53 -10.12 -12.10 24.27
C ARG A 53 -9.39 -12.56 23.02
N PHE A 54 -10.12 -12.79 21.93
CA PHE A 54 -9.55 -13.29 20.69
C PHE A 54 -8.93 -12.16 19.82
N PHE A 55 -9.60 -11.02 19.71
CA PHE A 55 -9.17 -9.90 18.86
C PHE A 55 -8.34 -8.83 19.60
N GLY A 56 -8.13 -8.97 20.89
CA GLY A 56 -7.40 -8.00 21.71
C GLY A 56 -8.25 -6.77 22.07
N ASP A 57 -7.63 -5.60 22.16
CA ASP A 57 -8.28 -4.37 22.57
C ASP A 57 -9.26 -3.86 21.48
N VAL A 58 -10.50 -4.33 21.56
CA VAL A 58 -11.58 -3.97 20.65
C VAL A 58 -12.03 -2.52 20.86
N ALA A 59 -11.75 -1.93 22.03
CA ALA A 59 -12.01 -0.52 22.29
C ALA A 59 -11.24 0.38 21.31
N SER A 60 -10.10 -0.10 20.81
CA SER A 60 -9.34 0.62 19.78
C SER A 60 -10.10 0.76 18.46
N ILE A 61 -11.01 -0.17 18.12
CA ILE A 61 -11.81 -0.12 16.87
C ILE A 61 -12.84 1.01 16.92
N ALA A 62 -13.27 1.41 18.10
CA ALA A 62 -14.18 2.55 18.30
C ALA A 62 -13.48 3.90 18.07
N THR A 63 -12.14 3.92 18.08
CA THR A 63 -11.39 5.13 17.71
C THR A 63 -11.32 5.30 16.19
N PRO A 64 -11.21 6.55 15.70
CA PRO A 64 -11.05 6.80 14.26
C PRO A 64 -9.90 6.01 13.64
N GLU A 65 -8.74 6.03 14.29
CA GLU A 65 -7.54 5.33 13.82
C GLU A 65 -7.72 3.81 13.82
N GLY A 66 -8.30 3.27 14.88
CA GLY A 66 -8.54 1.83 14.98
C GLY A 66 -9.56 1.33 13.96
N TYR A 67 -10.64 2.09 13.74
CA TYR A 67 -11.59 1.80 12.67
C TYR A 67 -10.91 1.82 11.29
N TYR A 68 -10.13 2.86 11.00
CA TYR A 68 -9.41 2.99 9.75
C TYR A 68 -8.40 1.84 9.56
N VAL A 69 -7.64 1.51 10.59
CA VAL A 69 -6.68 0.39 10.54
C VAL A 69 -7.40 -0.93 10.30
N SER A 70 -8.48 -1.22 11.01
CA SER A 70 -9.21 -2.49 10.86
C SER A 70 -9.92 -2.62 9.51
N GLN A 71 -10.52 -1.54 9.00
CA GLN A 71 -11.32 -1.59 7.77
C GLN A 71 -10.49 -1.38 6.50
N HIS A 72 -9.44 -0.58 6.56
CA HIS A 72 -8.63 -0.27 5.37
C HIS A 72 -7.37 -1.14 5.29
N PHE A 73 -6.54 -1.17 6.32
CA PHE A 73 -5.24 -1.84 6.25
C PHE A 73 -5.33 -3.37 6.18
N ALA A 74 -6.41 -3.98 6.68
CA ALA A 74 -6.65 -5.41 6.50
C ALA A 74 -6.62 -5.81 5.01
N TYR A 75 -7.24 -5.00 4.16
CA TYR A 75 -7.32 -5.24 2.71
C TYR A 75 -6.19 -4.56 1.94
N ALA A 76 -5.84 -3.34 2.30
CA ALA A 76 -4.82 -2.56 1.60
C ALA A 76 -3.45 -3.20 1.67
N SER A 77 -3.07 -3.77 2.81
CA SER A 77 -1.80 -4.50 2.98
C SER A 77 -1.74 -5.75 2.11
N MET A 78 -2.83 -6.50 2.03
CA MET A 78 -2.92 -7.68 1.17
C MET A 78 -2.82 -7.29 -0.31
N LEU A 79 -3.56 -6.26 -0.74
CA LEU A 79 -3.50 -5.76 -2.12
C LEU A 79 -2.11 -5.24 -2.47
N ALA A 80 -1.47 -4.51 -1.56
CA ALA A 80 -0.11 -4.02 -1.75
C ALA A 80 0.90 -5.16 -1.88
N ALA A 81 0.78 -6.22 -1.08
CA ALA A 81 1.63 -7.41 -1.17
C ALA A 81 1.43 -8.15 -2.50
N ILE A 82 0.18 -8.33 -2.96
CA ILE A 82 -0.12 -8.94 -4.27
C ILE A 82 0.49 -8.11 -5.40
N VAL A 83 0.37 -6.79 -5.36
CA VAL A 83 0.96 -5.90 -6.37
C VAL A 83 2.48 -5.98 -6.34
N GLY A 84 3.10 -6.02 -5.16
CA GLY A 84 4.54 -6.24 -4.99
C GLY A 84 4.98 -7.55 -5.65
N LEU A 85 4.30 -8.65 -5.35
CA LEU A 85 4.58 -9.97 -5.92
C LEU A 85 4.47 -9.99 -7.44
N ILE A 86 3.40 -9.42 -8.01
CA ILE A 86 3.21 -9.33 -9.46
C ILE A 86 4.31 -8.48 -10.10
N ALA A 87 4.62 -7.31 -9.52
CA ALA A 87 5.64 -6.43 -10.04
C ALA A 87 7.04 -7.04 -9.95
N GLY A 88 7.38 -7.71 -8.85
CA GLY A 88 8.64 -8.41 -8.67
C GLY A 88 8.81 -9.55 -9.66
N SER A 89 7.79 -10.39 -9.80
CA SER A 89 7.79 -11.49 -10.79
C SER A 89 7.91 -10.97 -12.21
N ALA A 90 7.17 -9.94 -12.58
CA ALA A 90 7.21 -9.34 -13.92
C ALA A 90 8.56 -8.64 -14.21
N ALA A 91 9.29 -8.21 -13.21
CA ALA A 91 10.56 -7.53 -13.39
C ALA A 91 11.63 -8.41 -14.06
N VAL A 92 11.57 -9.73 -13.88
CA VAL A 92 12.48 -10.68 -14.50
C VAL A 92 11.76 -11.48 -15.59
N ALA A 93 10.67 -12.16 -15.25
CA ALA A 93 9.92 -12.98 -16.19
C ALA A 93 9.31 -12.17 -17.35
N GLY A 94 8.98 -10.90 -17.14
CA GLY A 94 8.50 -10.01 -18.19
C GLY A 94 9.57 -9.71 -19.26
N GLU A 95 10.83 -9.55 -18.87
CA GLU A 95 11.94 -9.34 -19.80
C GLU A 95 12.27 -10.64 -20.57
N GLU A 96 12.15 -11.79 -19.89
CA GLU A 96 12.34 -13.09 -20.53
C GLU A 96 11.25 -13.34 -21.58
N ALA A 97 9.98 -13.13 -21.21
CA ALA A 97 8.84 -13.27 -22.13
C ALA A 97 8.90 -12.30 -23.32
N ALA A 98 9.45 -11.11 -23.13
CA ALA A 98 9.68 -10.13 -24.19
C ALA A 98 10.93 -10.41 -25.05
N GLY A 99 11.75 -11.42 -24.69
CA GLY A 99 13.02 -11.71 -25.37
C GLY A 99 14.09 -10.64 -25.20
N THR A 100 13.94 -9.78 -24.18
CA THR A 100 14.85 -8.64 -23.94
C THR A 100 15.86 -8.92 -22.84
N LEU A 101 15.72 -10.05 -22.13
CA LEU A 101 16.59 -10.40 -21.01
C LEU A 101 18.07 -10.53 -21.44
N ASP A 102 18.34 -11.18 -22.57
CA ASP A 102 19.70 -11.34 -23.08
C ASP A 102 20.34 -9.99 -23.45
N LEU A 103 19.57 -9.09 -24.03
CA LEU A 103 20.01 -7.72 -24.34
C LEU A 103 20.33 -6.93 -23.06
N LEU A 104 19.54 -7.16 -22.01
CA LEU A 104 19.73 -6.54 -20.71
C LEU A 104 21.00 -7.09 -20.01
N LEU A 105 21.22 -8.40 -20.08
CA LEU A 105 22.38 -9.07 -19.49
C LEU A 105 23.68 -8.82 -20.28
N ALA A 106 23.59 -8.51 -21.56
CA ALA A 106 24.73 -8.10 -22.40
C ALA A 106 25.24 -6.67 -22.09
N GLN A 107 24.48 -5.87 -21.33
CA GLN A 107 24.93 -4.54 -20.91
C GLN A 107 26.13 -4.64 -19.96
N PRO A 108 27.12 -3.72 -20.04
CA PRO A 108 28.30 -3.70 -19.17
C PRO A 108 27.95 -3.19 -17.77
N VAL A 109 26.96 -3.81 -17.14
CA VAL A 109 26.49 -3.49 -15.77
C VAL A 109 26.52 -4.74 -14.89
N ARG A 110 26.82 -4.55 -13.60
CA ARG A 110 26.79 -5.66 -12.65
C ARG A 110 25.35 -6.15 -12.49
N ARG A 111 25.13 -7.46 -12.44
CA ARG A 111 23.81 -8.06 -12.25
C ARG A 111 23.11 -7.57 -10.98
N SER A 112 23.87 -7.39 -9.88
CA SER A 112 23.35 -6.82 -8.64
C SER A 112 22.80 -5.42 -8.82
N ARG A 113 23.49 -4.58 -9.60
CA ARG A 113 23.00 -3.23 -9.91
C ARG A 113 21.71 -3.27 -10.73
N LEU A 114 21.60 -4.17 -11.69
CA LEU A 114 20.39 -4.37 -12.47
C LEU A 114 19.19 -4.69 -11.58
N LEU A 115 19.35 -5.64 -10.66
CA LEU A 115 18.29 -6.04 -9.71
C LEU A 115 17.92 -4.89 -8.77
N LEU A 116 18.91 -4.20 -8.21
CA LEU A 116 18.68 -3.06 -7.32
C LEU A 116 17.95 -1.90 -8.02
N GLU A 117 18.28 -1.60 -9.27
CA GLU A 117 17.59 -0.54 -10.01
C GLU A 117 16.14 -0.96 -10.34
N LYS A 118 15.88 -2.23 -10.65
CA LYS A 118 14.50 -2.73 -10.83
C LYS A 118 13.71 -2.69 -9.52
N ALA A 119 14.29 -3.18 -8.43
CA ALA A 119 13.69 -3.12 -7.10
C ALA A 119 13.40 -1.68 -6.66
N ALA A 120 14.29 -0.73 -6.95
CA ALA A 120 14.06 0.69 -6.68
C ALA A 120 12.86 1.24 -7.47
N GLY A 121 12.70 0.86 -8.75
CA GLY A 121 11.54 1.25 -9.56
C GLY A 121 10.22 0.72 -9.01
N ILE A 122 10.21 -0.53 -8.56
CA ILE A 122 9.05 -1.16 -7.89
C ILE A 122 8.77 -0.46 -6.56
N GLY A 123 9.80 -0.23 -5.74
CA GLY A 123 9.68 0.49 -4.46
C GLY A 123 9.07 1.88 -4.60
N VAL A 124 9.44 2.63 -5.63
CA VAL A 124 8.80 3.93 -5.96
C VAL A 124 7.32 3.74 -6.28
N GLY A 125 6.97 2.68 -7.01
CA GLY A 125 5.56 2.35 -7.30
C GLY A 125 4.75 2.03 -6.05
N ILE A 126 5.30 1.20 -5.16
CA ILE A 126 4.69 0.86 -3.87
C ILE A 126 4.50 2.12 -3.00
N ALA A 127 5.53 2.97 -2.92
CA ALA A 127 5.46 4.23 -2.18
C ALA A 127 4.38 5.17 -2.76
N ALA A 128 4.26 5.27 -4.07
CA ALA A 128 3.22 6.05 -4.73
C ALA A 128 1.81 5.52 -4.41
N ALA A 129 1.63 4.19 -4.38
CA ALA A 129 0.37 3.56 -4.00
C ALA A 129 0.01 3.85 -2.53
N ALA A 130 0.99 3.75 -1.62
CA ALA A 130 0.82 4.09 -0.21
C ALA A 130 0.47 5.58 0.01
N LEU A 131 1.09 6.48 -0.76
CA LEU A 131 0.74 7.90 -0.76
C LEU A 131 -0.70 8.14 -1.23
N GLY A 132 -1.16 7.41 -2.26
CA GLY A 132 -2.55 7.45 -2.69
C GLY A 132 -3.52 7.12 -1.55
N SER A 133 -3.25 6.03 -0.84
CA SER A 133 -4.01 5.63 0.35
C SER A 133 -4.02 6.72 1.45
N LEU A 134 -2.85 7.24 1.80
CA LEU A 134 -2.73 8.30 2.80
C LEU A 134 -3.49 9.56 2.41
N LEU A 135 -3.40 9.98 1.16
CA LEU A 135 -4.13 11.15 0.66
C LEU A 135 -5.64 10.95 0.70
N GLY A 136 -6.14 9.76 0.37
CA GLY A 136 -7.57 9.44 0.46
C GLY A 136 -8.12 9.66 1.87
N PHE A 137 -7.37 9.25 2.88
CA PHE A 137 -7.74 9.49 4.26
C PHE A 137 -7.63 10.97 4.65
N LEU A 138 -6.51 11.63 4.35
CA LEU A 138 -6.26 13.02 4.73
C LEU A 138 -7.23 14.02 4.07
N VAL A 139 -7.69 13.73 2.86
CA VAL A 139 -8.64 14.60 2.15
C VAL A 139 -10.00 14.60 2.82
N LEU A 140 -10.49 13.45 3.32
CA LEU A 140 -11.82 13.39 3.95
C LEU A 140 -11.81 13.60 5.45
N ALA A 141 -10.71 13.36 6.13
CA ALA A 141 -10.63 13.49 7.58
C ALA A 141 -11.13 14.84 8.14
N PRO A 142 -10.81 16.00 7.54
CA PRO A 142 -11.31 17.29 8.00
C PRO A 142 -12.83 17.47 7.86
N TRP A 143 -13.44 16.75 6.89
CA TRP A 143 -14.89 16.87 6.60
C TRP A 143 -15.74 15.96 7.48
N VAL A 144 -15.14 14.96 8.11
CA VAL A 144 -15.84 13.97 8.93
C VAL A 144 -15.60 14.18 10.44
N ASP A 145 -14.97 15.30 10.79
CA ASP A 145 -14.67 15.69 12.18
C ASP A 145 -13.97 14.57 12.97
N VAL A 146 -12.97 13.99 12.34
CA VAL A 146 -12.16 12.93 12.92
C VAL A 146 -10.92 13.56 13.54
N GLY A 147 -10.81 13.51 14.85
CA GLY A 147 -9.61 13.92 15.59
C GLY A 147 -8.48 12.96 15.31
N LEU A 148 -7.61 13.31 14.35
CA LEU A 148 -6.57 12.38 13.86
C LEU A 148 -5.29 12.45 14.65
N HIS A 149 -4.82 11.30 15.09
CA HIS A 149 -3.44 11.10 15.47
C HIS A 149 -2.65 10.53 14.29
N LEU A 150 -1.86 11.36 13.63
CA LEU A 150 -1.12 10.99 12.41
C LEU A 150 -0.07 9.89 12.65
N GLY A 151 0.41 9.73 13.88
CA GLY A 151 1.44 8.74 14.23
C GLY A 151 1.04 7.29 13.89
N PRO A 152 -0.07 6.76 14.44
CA PRO A 152 -0.53 5.41 14.14
C PRO A 152 -0.81 5.19 12.64
N ILE A 153 -1.38 6.19 11.97
CA ILE A 153 -1.70 6.11 10.54
C ILE A 153 -0.42 6.06 9.70
N ALA A 154 0.55 6.90 9.99
CA ALA A 154 1.85 6.89 9.32
C ALA A 154 2.59 5.55 9.54
N ALA A 155 2.56 5.02 10.78
CA ALA A 155 3.14 3.72 11.11
C ALA A 155 2.49 2.59 10.31
N ALA A 156 1.16 2.59 10.18
CA ALA A 156 0.42 1.60 9.39
C ALA A 156 0.77 1.66 7.89
N HIS A 157 0.90 2.86 7.32
CA HIS A 157 1.34 3.03 5.93
C HIS A 157 2.79 2.58 5.72
N LEU A 158 3.68 2.88 6.66
CA LEU A 158 5.06 2.40 6.61
C LEU A 158 5.12 0.87 6.68
N HIS A 159 4.30 0.26 7.54
CA HIS A 159 4.19 -1.20 7.62
C HIS A 159 3.68 -1.79 6.29
N MET A 160 2.66 -1.20 5.68
CA MET A 160 2.15 -1.62 4.36
C MET A 160 3.23 -1.56 3.27
N VAL A 161 4.01 -0.47 3.21
CA VAL A 161 5.14 -0.32 2.27
C VAL A 161 6.19 -1.39 2.52
N HIS A 162 6.57 -1.62 3.78
CA HIS A 162 7.54 -2.63 4.17
C HIS A 162 7.07 -4.03 3.76
N GLN A 163 5.83 -4.37 4.06
CA GLN A 163 5.24 -5.66 3.71
C GLN A 163 5.21 -5.86 2.18
N ALA A 164 4.76 -4.88 1.41
CA ALA A 164 4.75 -4.97 -0.05
C ALA A 164 6.16 -5.11 -0.63
N ALA A 165 7.16 -4.44 -0.05
CA ALA A 165 8.55 -4.55 -0.46
C ALA A 165 9.16 -5.93 -0.17
N LEU A 166 8.72 -6.62 0.88
CA LEU A 166 9.17 -7.99 1.18
C LEU A 166 8.69 -9.01 0.15
N PHE A 167 7.56 -8.76 -0.49
CA PHE A 167 6.99 -9.63 -1.52
C PHE A 167 7.40 -9.26 -2.96
N SER A 168 8.14 -8.16 -3.15
CA SER A 168 8.63 -7.71 -4.45
C SER A 168 10.09 -8.17 -4.72
#